data_62bfc5351167166e7e804d507441d0e3
#
_entry.id   62bfc5351167166e7e804d507441d0e3
#
_cell.length_a   1.000
_cell.length_b   1.000
_cell.length_c   1.000
_cell.angle_alpha   90.00
_cell.angle_beta   90.00
_cell.angle_gamma   90.00
#
_symmetry.space_group_name_H-M   'P 1'
#
loop_
_entity.id
_entity.type
_entity.pdbx_description
1 polymer ?
#
loop_
_entity_poly.entity_id
_entity_poly.type
_entity_poly.pdbx_seq_one_letter_code
_entity_poly.pdbx_strand_id
1 'polypeptide(L)'
;VASFLRMVGAEMPMASDQVIWSEQGRLHLAYNGTVNVTNGIITAITGIDSGATEAHAVRKGATVVGVVQGVVFKAFVTAGIEVATNTLTIKPYGGTNLDNLSGISGTSQSIKFFVYGSEFGKGSASMTDAVEPNFKSFTNKPMIIKDHYEVSGSDTAQIGWIEVSGESGQSGYLWYLKAEGDTRVRYEDYLEMVSIEAEKAVGSVSAGVPDGSEGLLAAIGARGIVASNQFDTATPAADKLAEFDLLLKELDKQGAIEENMLFLNRDSNLYIDDLLAGLNPHVAGGVNYGVFENSEDMALNLGFTGFRRGSYDFYKTDWKYLNDKSTRGLVGGLEGLLIPAGTSSVYDQQLGKNVRRPFLHVRYRASEADDRKMKSWITGSVGGASTTGDDK
;
A
#
# COMPACT_ATOMS: atom_id res chain seq x y z
N VAL A 1 1.46 3.95 -20.20
CA VAL A 1 1.57 4.33 -18.78
C VAL A 1 0.18 4.39 -18.15
N ALA A 2 -0.83 4.95 -18.80
CA ALA A 2 -2.22 5.04 -18.28
C ALA A 2 -2.94 3.69 -18.01
N SER A 3 -2.25 2.57 -18.14
CA SER A 3 -2.83 1.24 -17.91
C SER A 3 -3.06 0.92 -16.44
N PHE A 4 -2.23 1.47 -15.54
CA PHE A 4 -2.33 1.20 -14.10
C PHE A 4 -3.62 1.74 -13.50
N LEU A 5 -3.95 3.00 -13.74
CA LEU A 5 -5.20 3.61 -13.26
C LEU A 5 -6.44 2.91 -13.82
N ARG A 6 -6.39 2.44 -15.06
CA ARG A 6 -7.47 1.65 -15.66
C ARG A 6 -7.64 0.29 -15.01
N MET A 7 -6.54 -0.35 -14.60
CA MET A 7 -6.60 -1.64 -13.89
C MET A 7 -7.14 -1.49 -12.47
N VAL A 8 -6.79 -0.42 -11.78
CA VAL A 8 -7.34 -0.10 -10.46
C VAL A 8 -8.84 0.18 -10.54
N GLY A 9 -9.31 0.85 -11.60
CA GLY A 9 -10.71 0.92 -12.02
C GLY A 9 -11.69 1.60 -11.07
N ALA A 10 -11.24 2.14 -9.95
CA ALA A 10 -12.09 2.77 -8.96
C ALA A 10 -11.79 4.27 -8.86
N GLU A 11 -12.74 5.08 -9.28
CA GLU A 11 -12.70 6.52 -9.17
C GLU A 11 -13.89 7.01 -8.36
N MET A 12 -13.68 7.99 -7.48
CA MET A 12 -14.74 8.59 -6.67
C MET A 12 -14.58 10.11 -6.62
N PRO A 13 -15.68 10.86 -6.77
CA PRO A 13 -15.65 12.29 -6.54
C PRO A 13 -15.54 12.62 -5.04
N MET A 14 -14.98 13.79 -4.75
CA MET A 14 -14.94 14.36 -3.41
C MET A 14 -15.27 15.86 -3.44
N ALA A 15 -16.05 16.32 -2.47
CA ALA A 15 -16.43 17.72 -2.34
C ALA A 15 -15.48 18.54 -1.44
N SER A 16 -14.66 17.87 -0.64
CA SER A 16 -13.72 18.49 0.31
C SER A 16 -12.32 18.65 -0.27
N ASP A 17 -11.51 19.54 0.29
CA ASP A 17 -10.08 19.68 -0.04
C ASP A 17 -9.20 18.65 0.65
N GLN A 18 -9.76 17.84 1.51
CA GLN A 18 -9.05 16.81 2.26
C GLN A 18 -9.90 15.57 2.39
N VAL A 19 -9.28 14.42 2.22
CA VAL A 19 -9.87 13.12 2.56
C VAL A 19 -9.32 12.71 3.92
N ILE A 20 -10.23 12.32 4.81
CA ILE A 20 -9.89 11.76 6.12
C ILE A 20 -10.55 10.38 6.19
N TRP A 21 -9.78 9.38 6.57
CA TRP A 21 -10.32 8.06 6.86
C TRP A 21 -9.73 7.50 8.14
N SER A 22 -10.45 6.59 8.76
CA SER A 22 -10.01 5.92 9.96
C SER A 22 -9.93 4.43 9.70
N GLU A 23 -8.86 3.84 10.17
CA GLU A 23 -8.64 2.40 10.14
C GLU A 23 -8.79 1.85 11.56
N GLN A 24 -9.59 0.82 11.72
CA GLN A 24 -9.71 0.12 12.98
C GLN A 24 -8.50 -0.79 13.19
N GLY A 25 -7.91 -0.74 14.38
CA GLY A 25 -6.84 -1.63 14.77
C GLY A 25 -7.28 -3.09 14.85
N ARG A 26 -6.35 -3.98 15.13
CA ARG A 26 -6.63 -5.41 15.23
C ARG A 26 -7.63 -5.70 16.35
N LEU A 27 -8.47 -6.71 16.14
CA LEU A 27 -9.40 -7.18 17.16
C LEU A 27 -8.69 -7.75 18.39
N HIS A 28 -7.58 -8.44 18.17
CA HIS A 28 -6.79 -9.05 19.24
C HIS A 28 -5.74 -8.06 19.76
N LEU A 29 -5.66 -7.97 21.09
CA LEU A 29 -4.72 -7.11 21.79
C LEU A 29 -3.36 -7.76 21.87
N ALA A 30 -2.37 -7.21 21.18
CA ALA A 30 -0.99 -7.66 21.19
C ALA A 30 -0.05 -6.45 21.13
N TYR A 31 1.03 -6.49 21.93
CA TYR A 31 1.95 -5.38 22.09
C TYR A 31 3.38 -5.86 22.29
N ASN A 32 4.31 -4.97 21.98
CA ASN A 32 5.71 -5.08 22.38
C ASN A 32 5.95 -4.09 23.54
N GLY A 33 6.97 -4.33 24.33
CA GLY A 33 7.33 -3.41 25.41
C GLY A 33 8.62 -3.81 26.10
N THR A 34 8.90 -3.15 27.21
CA THR A 34 10.02 -3.46 28.10
C THR A 34 9.45 -3.83 29.45
N VAL A 35 9.74 -5.04 29.94
CA VAL A 35 9.28 -5.54 31.24
C VAL A 35 10.41 -5.51 32.26
N ASN A 36 10.08 -5.04 33.44
CA ASN A 36 10.91 -5.28 34.62
C ASN A 36 10.58 -6.67 35.20
N VAL A 37 11.51 -7.58 35.11
CA VAL A 37 11.26 -8.99 35.43
C VAL A 37 11.05 -9.26 36.93
N THR A 38 11.51 -8.36 37.80
CA THR A 38 11.38 -8.48 39.26
C THR A 38 9.99 -8.08 39.78
N ASN A 39 9.34 -7.06 39.14
CA ASN A 39 8.05 -6.58 39.60
C ASN A 39 6.92 -6.78 38.58
N GLY A 40 7.25 -7.22 37.36
CA GLY A 40 6.27 -7.48 36.31
C GLY A 40 5.68 -6.22 35.64
N ILE A 41 6.29 -5.04 35.86
CA ILE A 41 5.82 -3.81 35.20
C ILE A 41 6.37 -3.74 33.78
N ILE A 42 5.45 -3.59 32.83
CA ILE A 42 5.75 -3.37 31.41
C ILE A 42 5.63 -1.89 31.14
N THR A 43 6.64 -1.34 30.49
CA THR A 43 6.72 0.08 30.06
C THR A 43 7.08 0.16 28.58
N ALA A 44 7.11 1.37 28.03
CA ALA A 44 7.45 1.58 26.61
C ALA A 44 6.63 0.68 25.67
N ILE A 45 5.34 0.61 25.93
CA ILE A 45 4.42 -0.23 25.14
C ILE A 45 4.30 0.34 23.73
N THR A 46 4.54 -0.51 22.75
CA THR A 46 4.48 -0.15 21.32
C THR A 46 3.58 -1.09 20.57
N GLY A 47 2.94 -0.57 19.52
CA GLY A 47 2.15 -1.39 18.61
C GLY A 47 3.01 -2.40 17.85
N ILE A 48 2.48 -3.57 17.60
CA ILE A 48 3.17 -4.63 16.85
C ILE A 48 3.38 -4.27 15.37
N ASP A 49 2.53 -3.42 14.81
CA ASP A 49 2.56 -3.05 13.40
C ASP A 49 3.39 -1.79 13.13
N SER A 50 3.38 -0.82 14.04
CA SER A 50 4.04 0.47 13.82
C SER A 50 5.34 0.65 14.60
N GLY A 51 5.56 -0.15 15.65
CA GLY A 51 6.66 0.06 16.58
C GLY A 51 6.61 1.39 17.35
N ALA A 52 5.58 2.21 17.12
CA ALA A 52 5.39 3.48 17.81
C ALA A 52 4.80 3.26 19.20
N THR A 53 5.19 4.10 20.17
CA THR A 53 4.60 4.09 21.50
C THR A 53 3.12 4.43 21.41
N GLU A 54 2.27 3.61 22.02
CA GLU A 54 0.84 3.79 22.03
C GLU A 54 0.22 3.44 23.39
N ALA A 55 -0.98 3.96 23.63
CA ALA A 55 -1.77 3.55 24.77
C ALA A 55 -2.29 2.13 24.57
N HIS A 56 -2.12 1.28 25.57
CA HIS A 56 -2.64 -0.09 25.50
C HIS A 56 -4.11 -0.14 25.93
N ALA A 57 -4.83 -1.15 25.46
CA ALA A 57 -6.22 -1.41 25.83
C ALA A 57 -6.39 -2.62 26.77
N VAL A 58 -5.29 -3.11 27.35
CA VAL A 58 -5.31 -4.28 28.22
C VAL A 58 -5.79 -3.91 29.61
N ARG A 59 -6.70 -4.70 30.16
CA ARG A 59 -7.38 -4.43 31.43
C ARG A 59 -6.95 -5.39 32.52
N LYS A 60 -7.16 -4.98 33.75
CA LYS A 60 -7.05 -5.87 34.90
C LYS A 60 -7.96 -7.08 34.73
N GLY A 61 -7.45 -8.27 35.08
CA GLY A 61 -8.16 -9.51 34.90
C GLY A 61 -7.94 -10.17 33.52
N ALA A 62 -7.25 -9.51 32.60
CA ALA A 62 -6.86 -10.15 31.35
C ALA A 62 -5.77 -11.20 31.59
N THR A 63 -5.78 -12.22 30.76
CA THR A 63 -4.75 -13.28 30.74
C THR A 63 -3.90 -13.12 29.50
N VAL A 64 -2.58 -13.16 29.67
CA VAL A 64 -1.62 -12.89 28.60
C VAL A 64 -0.65 -14.04 28.40
N VAL A 65 -0.28 -14.27 27.16
CA VAL A 65 0.90 -15.07 26.81
C VAL A 65 2.00 -14.10 26.42
N GLY A 66 3.14 -14.21 27.09
CA GLY A 66 4.30 -13.37 26.79
C GLY A 66 5.54 -14.21 26.48
N VAL A 67 6.50 -13.57 25.80
CA VAL A 67 7.82 -14.12 25.56
C VAL A 67 8.88 -13.12 25.98
N VAL A 68 9.82 -13.58 26.82
CA VAL A 68 10.99 -12.82 27.29
C VAL A 68 12.20 -13.71 27.15
N GLN A 69 13.29 -13.23 26.53
CA GLN A 69 14.53 -14.00 26.34
C GLN A 69 14.31 -15.39 25.70
N GLY A 70 13.28 -15.55 24.83
CA GLY A 70 12.93 -16.82 24.22
C GLY A 70 12.09 -17.76 25.11
N VAL A 71 11.82 -17.40 26.36
CA VAL A 71 10.97 -18.18 27.26
C VAL A 71 9.53 -17.72 27.11
N VAL A 72 8.65 -18.64 26.78
CA VAL A 72 7.19 -18.40 26.69
C VAL A 72 6.55 -18.66 28.04
N PHE A 73 5.76 -17.74 28.54
CA PHE A 73 5.04 -17.86 29.80
C PHE A 73 3.62 -17.36 29.69
N LYS A 74 2.79 -17.75 30.66
CA LYS A 74 1.43 -17.22 30.83
C LYS A 74 1.37 -16.38 32.08
N ALA A 75 0.68 -15.26 32.04
CA ALA A 75 0.59 -14.34 33.15
C ALA A 75 -0.82 -13.75 33.26
N PHE A 76 -1.12 -13.26 34.45
CA PHE A 76 -2.34 -12.56 34.79
C PHE A 76 -2.05 -11.06 34.91
N VAL A 77 -2.92 -10.21 34.41
CA VAL A 77 -2.81 -8.76 34.49
C VAL A 77 -3.40 -8.30 35.83
N THR A 78 -2.55 -7.74 36.67
CA THR A 78 -2.94 -7.23 37.99
C THR A 78 -3.28 -5.75 37.97
N ALA A 79 -2.70 -4.98 37.05
CA ALA A 79 -3.02 -3.57 36.80
C ALA A 79 -2.91 -3.32 35.29
N GLY A 80 -3.93 -2.75 34.70
CA GLY A 80 -4.06 -2.46 33.30
C GLY A 80 -4.34 -0.98 33.03
N ILE A 81 -5.11 -0.69 31.99
CA ILE A 81 -5.43 0.68 31.52
C ILE A 81 -6.13 1.54 32.58
N GLU A 82 -6.82 0.92 33.52
CA GLU A 82 -7.49 1.60 34.63
C GLU A 82 -6.51 2.32 35.58
N VAL A 83 -5.24 1.92 35.56
CA VAL A 83 -4.17 2.56 36.34
C VAL A 83 -3.37 3.54 35.50
N ALA A 84 -2.93 3.10 34.31
CA ALA A 84 -2.16 3.96 33.41
C ALA A 84 -2.26 3.45 31.97
N THR A 85 -2.28 4.38 31.01
CA THR A 85 -2.40 4.07 29.58
C THR A 85 -1.11 3.57 28.92
N ASN A 86 0.03 3.76 29.58
CA ASN A 86 1.38 3.46 29.06
C ASN A 86 2.15 2.43 29.88
N THR A 87 1.54 1.90 30.95
CA THR A 87 2.14 0.88 31.80
C THR A 87 1.14 -0.24 32.10
N LEU A 88 1.66 -1.45 32.22
CA LEU A 88 0.89 -2.66 32.50
C LEU A 88 1.65 -3.50 33.53
N THR A 89 0.95 -4.06 34.50
CA THR A 89 1.58 -4.96 35.49
C THR A 89 1.05 -6.37 35.34
N ILE A 90 1.96 -7.34 35.18
CA ILE A 90 1.64 -8.74 35.04
C ILE A 90 2.28 -9.58 36.12
N LYS A 91 1.66 -10.71 36.46
CA LYS A 91 2.20 -11.76 37.30
C LYS A 91 2.11 -13.11 36.61
N PRO A 92 3.24 -13.85 36.53
CA PRO A 92 3.22 -15.16 35.90
C PRO A 92 2.47 -16.18 36.76
N TYR A 93 1.79 -17.12 36.12
CA TYR A 93 1.16 -18.26 36.84
C TYR A 93 2.19 -19.25 37.38
N GLY A 94 3.37 -19.34 36.77
CA GLY A 94 4.41 -20.29 37.14
C GLY A 94 5.39 -19.79 38.21
N GLY A 95 5.18 -18.61 38.81
CA GLY A 95 6.08 -18.06 39.83
C GLY A 95 5.54 -16.75 40.41
N THR A 96 6.21 -16.22 41.41
CA THR A 96 5.84 -14.96 42.05
C THR A 96 6.15 -13.77 41.11
N ASN A 97 7.30 -13.83 40.45
CA ASN A 97 7.80 -12.84 39.52
C ASN A 97 8.38 -13.54 38.27
N LEU A 98 8.68 -12.78 37.21
CA LEU A 98 9.24 -13.32 35.99
C LEU A 98 10.65 -13.87 36.13
N ASP A 99 11.45 -13.27 37.05
CA ASP A 99 12.79 -13.73 37.39
C ASP A 99 12.83 -15.11 38.08
N ASN A 100 11.69 -15.57 38.59
CA ASN A 100 11.58 -16.94 39.15
C ASN A 100 11.37 -18.00 38.07
N LEU A 101 11.12 -17.58 36.81
CA LEU A 101 11.00 -18.52 35.71
C LEU A 101 12.39 -18.89 35.16
N SER A 102 12.61 -20.18 34.96
CA SER A 102 13.89 -20.67 34.42
C SER A 102 14.17 -20.07 33.04
N GLY A 103 15.33 -19.50 32.86
CA GLY A 103 15.76 -18.88 31.59
C GLY A 103 15.47 -17.39 31.46
N ILE A 104 14.84 -16.77 32.46
CA ILE A 104 14.63 -15.31 32.51
C ILE A 104 15.56 -14.73 33.57
N SER A 105 16.33 -13.70 33.19
CA SER A 105 17.29 -13.05 34.09
C SER A 105 17.45 -11.56 33.75
N GLY A 106 18.07 -10.82 34.67
CA GLY A 106 18.29 -9.37 34.52
C GLY A 106 17.15 -8.55 35.11
N THR A 107 17.19 -7.22 34.90
CA THR A 107 16.20 -6.32 35.50
C THR A 107 15.17 -5.85 34.48
N SER A 108 15.62 -5.50 33.29
CA SER A 108 14.76 -4.92 32.24
C SER A 108 14.97 -5.68 30.94
N GLN A 109 13.91 -6.25 30.38
CA GLN A 109 13.97 -7.12 29.21
C GLN A 109 12.88 -6.75 28.20
N SER A 110 13.17 -6.97 26.92
CA SER A 110 12.16 -6.85 25.87
C SER A 110 11.11 -7.95 26.01
N ILE A 111 9.85 -7.57 25.93
CA ILE A 111 8.70 -8.48 25.97
C ILE A 111 7.83 -8.30 24.73
N LYS A 112 7.31 -9.43 24.25
CA LYS A 112 6.19 -9.46 23.31
C LYS A 112 5.08 -10.26 23.97
N PHE A 113 3.85 -9.75 23.91
CA PHE A 113 2.74 -10.41 24.56
C PHE A 113 1.42 -10.16 23.82
N PHE A 114 0.49 -11.10 24.00
CA PHE A 114 -0.88 -10.95 23.53
C PHE A 114 -1.88 -11.46 24.59
N VAL A 115 -3.09 -10.92 24.53
CA VAL A 115 -4.19 -11.30 25.42
C VAL A 115 -4.91 -12.50 24.81
N TYR A 116 -5.05 -13.58 25.56
CA TYR A 116 -5.78 -14.77 25.11
C TYR A 116 -7.11 -14.99 25.82
N GLY A 117 -7.41 -14.23 26.86
CA GLY A 117 -8.66 -14.33 27.59
C GLY A 117 -8.68 -13.44 28.83
N SER A 118 -9.62 -13.74 29.72
CA SER A 118 -9.74 -13.07 31.01
C SER A 118 -10.14 -14.07 32.08
N GLU A 119 -9.72 -13.81 33.33
CA GLU A 119 -10.01 -14.65 34.48
C GLU A 119 -10.41 -13.78 35.68
N PHE A 120 -11.46 -14.16 36.35
CA PHE A 120 -11.95 -13.48 37.56
C PHE A 120 -12.22 -14.50 38.66
N GLY A 121 -11.91 -14.13 39.89
CA GLY A 121 -12.19 -14.94 41.05
C GLY A 121 -13.69 -15.10 41.32
N LYS A 122 -14.09 -16.16 42.00
CA LYS A 122 -15.48 -16.33 42.45
C LYS A 122 -15.91 -15.20 43.35
N GLY A 123 -17.09 -14.62 43.07
CA GLY A 123 -17.61 -13.51 43.85
C GLY A 123 -17.02 -12.12 43.52
N SER A 124 -16.23 -11.99 42.45
CA SER A 124 -15.76 -10.71 41.97
C SER A 124 -16.90 -9.86 41.46
N ALA A 125 -16.78 -8.53 41.62
CA ALA A 125 -17.73 -7.59 41.06
C ALA A 125 -17.75 -7.62 39.52
N SER A 126 -18.83 -7.13 38.91
CA SER A 126 -18.90 -7.00 37.45
C SER A 126 -17.75 -6.18 36.91
N MET A 127 -17.31 -6.51 35.69
CA MET A 127 -16.33 -5.74 34.95
C MET A 127 -16.91 -4.38 34.59
N THR A 128 -16.26 -3.32 35.01
CA THR A 128 -16.74 -1.93 34.79
C THR A 128 -16.13 -1.27 33.56
N ASP A 129 -15.02 -1.82 33.07
CA ASP A 129 -14.22 -1.18 32.05
C ASP A 129 -14.43 -1.84 30.68
N ALA A 130 -14.95 -1.14 29.69
CA ALA A 130 -15.10 -1.65 28.32
C ALA A 130 -13.79 -1.53 27.53
N VAL A 131 -13.48 -2.45 26.63
CA VAL A 131 -12.40 -2.32 25.67
C VAL A 131 -12.89 -1.45 24.53
N GLU A 132 -12.26 -0.28 24.35
CA GLU A 132 -12.55 0.60 23.24
C GLU A 132 -11.71 0.22 22.01
N PRO A 133 -12.29 0.18 20.81
CA PRO A 133 -11.53 -0.08 19.61
C PRO A 133 -10.55 1.07 19.34
N ASN A 134 -9.33 0.73 18.99
CA ASN A 134 -8.32 1.72 18.62
C ASN A 134 -8.45 2.07 17.13
N PHE A 135 -8.73 3.35 16.85
CA PHE A 135 -8.81 3.88 15.49
C PHE A 135 -7.61 4.76 15.19
N LYS A 136 -6.97 4.53 14.05
CA LYS A 136 -5.96 5.43 13.51
C LYS A 136 -6.56 6.23 12.36
N SER A 137 -6.40 7.54 12.41
CA SER A 137 -6.88 8.44 11.36
C SER A 137 -5.75 8.82 10.41
N PHE A 138 -6.03 8.75 9.12
CA PHE A 138 -5.13 9.15 8.05
C PHE A 138 -5.78 10.23 7.22
N THR A 139 -4.95 11.05 6.60
CA THR A 139 -5.41 12.16 5.77
C THR A 139 -4.65 12.21 4.47
N ASN A 140 -5.31 12.63 3.39
CA ASN A 140 -4.67 12.93 2.13
C ASN A 140 -5.32 14.14 1.47
N LYS A 141 -4.56 14.86 0.64
CA LYS A 141 -5.03 16.04 -0.09
C LYS A 141 -4.89 15.83 -1.59
N PRO A 142 -5.81 16.39 -2.42
CA PRO A 142 -5.67 16.35 -3.86
C PRO A 142 -4.54 17.27 -4.34
N MET A 143 -3.96 16.94 -5.48
CA MET A 143 -2.99 17.77 -6.19
C MET A 143 -3.61 18.42 -7.42
N ILE A 144 -3.11 19.59 -7.80
CA ILE A 144 -3.47 20.28 -9.03
C ILE A 144 -2.32 20.11 -10.01
N ILE A 145 -2.59 19.48 -11.14
CA ILE A 145 -1.64 19.25 -12.21
C ILE A 145 -2.03 20.14 -13.39
N LYS A 146 -1.06 20.79 -14.00
CA LYS A 146 -1.27 21.64 -15.16
C LYS A 146 -0.26 21.31 -16.24
N ASP A 147 -0.67 21.32 -17.50
CA ASP A 147 0.20 21.29 -18.67
C ASP A 147 -0.28 22.34 -19.66
N HIS A 148 0.62 22.90 -20.42
CA HIS A 148 0.35 24.01 -21.33
C HIS A 148 1.13 23.82 -22.63
N TYR A 149 0.45 24.14 -23.73
CA TYR A 149 1.05 24.23 -25.05
C TYR A 149 0.63 25.54 -25.70
N GLU A 150 1.61 26.27 -26.18
CA GLU A 150 1.40 27.57 -26.83
C GLU A 150 2.02 27.58 -28.24
N VAL A 151 1.28 28.14 -29.16
CA VAL A 151 1.74 28.35 -30.54
C VAL A 151 1.46 29.79 -30.92
N SER A 152 2.40 30.45 -31.57
CA SER A 152 2.20 31.85 -32.03
C SER A 152 1.17 31.92 -33.16
N GLY A 153 0.40 33.01 -33.23
CA GLY A 153 -0.58 33.22 -34.30
C GLY A 153 0.05 33.26 -35.69
N SER A 154 1.29 33.73 -35.80
CA SER A 154 2.06 33.73 -37.05
C SER A 154 2.42 32.32 -37.50
N ASP A 155 2.77 31.43 -36.55
CA ASP A 155 3.15 30.06 -36.87
C ASP A 155 1.92 29.22 -37.24
N THR A 156 0.75 29.51 -36.65
CA THR A 156 -0.50 28.82 -37.03
C THR A 156 -0.96 29.17 -38.44
N ALA A 157 -0.58 30.33 -38.97
CA ALA A 157 -0.88 30.74 -40.33
C ALA A 157 0.03 30.08 -41.38
N GLN A 158 1.12 29.46 -40.97
CA GLN A 158 2.05 28.79 -41.87
C GLN A 158 1.58 27.37 -42.17
N ILE A 159 1.61 27.00 -43.45
CA ILE A 159 1.36 25.63 -43.90
C ILE A 159 2.63 24.83 -43.64
N GLY A 160 2.58 23.87 -42.73
CA GLY A 160 3.69 22.93 -42.49
C GLY A 160 3.86 21.96 -43.66
N TRP A 161 5.10 21.72 -44.07
CA TRP A 161 5.45 20.75 -45.13
C TRP A 161 5.51 19.30 -44.64
N ILE A 162 5.28 19.09 -43.35
CA ILE A 162 5.31 17.77 -42.72
C ILE A 162 3.90 17.24 -42.55
N GLU A 163 3.63 16.12 -43.18
CA GLU A 163 2.38 15.39 -42.98
C GLU A 163 2.38 14.76 -41.62
N VAL A 164 1.35 15.03 -40.83
CA VAL A 164 1.18 14.51 -39.48
C VAL A 164 -0.11 13.68 -39.44
N SER A 165 0.01 12.44 -39.03
CA SER A 165 -1.13 11.58 -38.72
C SER A 165 -1.33 11.50 -37.22
N GLY A 166 -2.49 11.91 -36.74
CA GLY A 166 -2.87 11.75 -35.33
C GLY A 166 -3.49 10.39 -35.05
N GLU A 167 -3.42 9.94 -33.81
CA GLU A 167 -4.02 8.66 -33.36
C GLU A 167 -5.54 8.59 -33.59
N SER A 168 -6.22 9.73 -33.73
CA SER A 168 -7.66 9.82 -34.00
C SER A 168 -8.02 9.76 -35.51
N GLY A 169 -7.09 9.39 -36.39
CA GLY A 169 -7.34 9.29 -37.82
C GLY A 169 -7.38 10.64 -38.58
N GLN A 170 -6.99 11.73 -37.93
CA GLN A 170 -6.79 13.01 -38.58
C GLN A 170 -5.40 13.05 -39.21
N SER A 171 -5.34 13.08 -40.51
CA SER A 171 -4.11 13.32 -41.26
C SER A 171 -4.14 14.72 -41.86
N GLY A 172 -3.00 15.41 -41.77
CA GLY A 172 -2.86 16.77 -42.35
C GLY A 172 -1.48 17.33 -42.13
N TYR A 173 -1.20 18.47 -42.76
CA TYR A 173 0.10 19.17 -42.66
C TYR A 173 0.22 20.08 -41.43
N LEU A 174 -0.66 19.91 -40.43
CA LEU A 174 -0.75 20.78 -39.27
C LEU A 174 -0.01 20.17 -38.07
N TRP A 175 1.25 20.53 -37.91
CA TRP A 175 2.10 20.08 -36.83
C TRP A 175 1.58 20.43 -35.42
N TYR A 176 0.84 21.52 -35.26
CA TYR A 176 0.31 21.97 -33.98
C TYR A 176 -0.79 21.02 -33.44
N LEU A 177 -1.57 20.39 -34.33
CA LEU A 177 -2.58 19.39 -33.91
C LEU A 177 -1.93 18.16 -33.28
N LYS A 178 -0.79 17.75 -33.82
CA LYS A 178 -0.02 16.67 -33.23
C LYS A 178 0.53 17.06 -31.86
N ALA A 179 1.10 18.26 -31.73
CA ALA A 179 1.63 18.75 -30.49
C ALA A 179 0.55 18.92 -29.40
N GLU A 180 -0.67 19.31 -29.78
CA GLU A 180 -1.82 19.31 -28.86
C GLU A 180 -2.16 17.89 -28.39
N GLY A 181 -2.24 16.93 -29.31
CA GLY A 181 -2.44 15.52 -28.97
C GLY A 181 -1.37 14.97 -28.07
N ASP A 182 -0.10 15.23 -28.37
CA ASP A 182 1.04 14.81 -27.55
C ASP A 182 1.00 15.43 -26.14
N THR A 183 0.58 16.69 -26.01
CA THR A 183 0.40 17.37 -24.73
C THR A 183 -0.69 16.71 -23.89
N ARG A 184 -1.82 16.34 -24.52
CA ARG A 184 -2.90 15.64 -23.85
C ARG A 184 -2.46 14.28 -23.33
N VAL A 185 -1.76 13.48 -24.14
CA VAL A 185 -1.22 12.17 -23.74
C VAL A 185 -0.23 12.33 -22.60
N ARG A 186 0.67 13.30 -22.67
CA ARG A 186 1.64 13.60 -21.60
C ARG A 186 0.94 13.99 -20.31
N TYR A 187 -0.14 14.77 -20.38
CA TYR A 187 -0.92 15.15 -19.20
C TYR A 187 -1.60 13.93 -18.55
N GLU A 188 -2.16 13.01 -19.34
CA GLU A 188 -2.73 11.77 -18.83
C GLU A 188 -1.66 10.89 -18.16
N ASP A 189 -0.48 10.83 -18.75
CA ASP A 189 0.68 10.13 -18.12
C ASP A 189 1.10 10.79 -16.81
N TYR A 190 1.08 12.12 -16.73
CA TYR A 190 1.37 12.83 -15.48
C TYR A 190 0.34 12.54 -14.39
N LEU A 191 -0.95 12.43 -14.73
CA LEU A 191 -1.99 12.03 -13.78
C LEU A 191 -1.70 10.67 -13.16
N GLU A 192 -1.27 9.71 -13.97
CA GLU A 192 -0.91 8.37 -13.50
C GLU A 192 0.36 8.40 -12.65
N MET A 193 1.43 9.02 -13.15
CA MET A 193 2.71 9.09 -12.46
C MET A 193 2.60 9.82 -11.11
N VAL A 194 1.82 10.88 -11.03
CA VAL A 194 1.57 11.59 -9.77
C VAL A 194 0.83 10.71 -8.77
N SER A 195 -0.15 9.93 -9.21
CA SER A 195 -0.87 9.00 -8.32
C SER A 195 0.07 7.94 -7.72
N ILE A 196 1.16 7.61 -8.39
CA ILE A 196 2.13 6.61 -7.96
C ILE A 196 3.23 7.22 -7.10
N GLU A 197 3.86 8.33 -7.56
CA GLU A 197 5.10 8.88 -7.01
C GLU A 197 4.92 10.05 -6.03
N ALA A 198 3.74 10.63 -5.93
CA ALA A 198 3.54 11.84 -5.12
C ALA A 198 3.87 11.63 -3.64
N GLU A 199 4.41 12.65 -3.01
CA GLU A 199 4.72 12.68 -1.59
C GLU A 199 4.10 13.91 -0.92
N LYS A 200 3.74 13.78 0.35
CA LYS A 200 3.33 14.91 1.17
C LYS A 200 4.53 15.78 1.54
N ALA A 201 4.38 17.08 1.43
CA ALA A 201 5.39 18.00 1.93
C ALA A 201 5.41 18.02 3.46
N VAL A 202 6.59 17.90 4.05
CA VAL A 202 6.79 17.96 5.51
C VAL A 202 7.34 19.34 5.87
N GLY A 203 6.48 20.19 6.45
CA GLY A 203 6.89 21.47 7.01
C GLY A 203 7.39 22.54 6.04
N SER A 204 7.20 22.35 4.73
CA SER A 204 7.84 23.17 3.68
C SER A 204 6.90 24.16 2.99
N VAL A 205 5.66 24.28 3.42
CA VAL A 205 4.68 25.24 2.87
C VAL A 205 5.22 26.68 2.97
N SER A 206 5.94 27.00 4.02
CA SER A 206 6.62 28.30 4.19
C SER A 206 7.78 28.53 3.21
N ALA A 207 8.31 27.50 2.58
CA ALA A 207 9.39 27.56 1.60
C ALA A 207 8.90 27.59 0.14
N GLY A 208 7.59 27.75 -0.10
CA GLY A 208 7.00 27.80 -1.44
C GLY A 208 6.78 26.42 -2.08
N VAL A 209 6.92 25.34 -1.34
CA VAL A 209 6.59 23.99 -1.79
C VAL A 209 5.11 23.73 -1.53
N PRO A 210 4.32 23.26 -2.50
CA PRO A 210 2.93 22.88 -2.29
C PRO A 210 2.80 21.73 -1.29
N ASP A 211 1.60 21.55 -0.70
CA ASP A 211 1.31 20.52 0.31
C ASP A 211 1.59 19.09 -0.15
N GLY A 212 1.56 18.85 -1.45
CA GLY A 212 1.70 17.51 -2.02
C GLY A 212 0.52 16.58 -1.72
N SER A 213 0.63 15.35 -2.20
CA SER A 213 -0.32 14.28 -1.94
C SER A 213 0.43 13.00 -1.63
N GLU A 214 -0.15 12.13 -0.83
CA GLU A 214 0.44 10.81 -0.58
C GLU A 214 0.09 9.88 -1.74
N GLY A 215 1.10 9.55 -2.55
CA GLY A 215 0.99 8.59 -3.63
C GLY A 215 1.12 7.14 -3.15
N LEU A 216 1.00 6.21 -4.09
CA LEU A 216 1.05 4.78 -3.80
C LEU A 216 2.38 4.35 -3.16
N LEU A 217 3.51 4.77 -3.72
CA LEU A 217 4.84 4.38 -3.22
C LEU A 217 5.13 4.97 -1.85
N ALA A 218 4.73 6.23 -1.60
CA ALA A 218 4.87 6.85 -0.29
C ALA A 218 4.02 6.13 0.78
N ALA A 219 2.79 5.74 0.44
CA ALA A 219 1.91 4.98 1.32
C ALA A 219 2.48 3.59 1.65
N ILE A 220 3.02 2.88 0.66
CA ILE A 220 3.66 1.58 0.87
C ILE A 220 4.93 1.73 1.71
N GLY A 221 5.76 2.73 1.44
CA GLY A 221 6.97 2.99 2.22
C GLY A 221 6.69 3.30 3.69
N ALA A 222 5.58 4.00 3.97
CA ALA A 222 5.21 4.39 5.34
C ALA A 222 4.48 3.29 6.12
N ARG A 223 3.63 2.48 5.45
CA ARG A 223 2.69 1.55 6.12
C ARG A 223 2.71 0.14 5.55
N GLY A 224 3.32 -0.06 4.38
CA GLY A 224 3.39 -1.35 3.72
C GLY A 224 4.59 -2.19 4.14
N ILE A 225 4.68 -3.35 3.54
CA ILE A 225 5.84 -4.23 3.67
C ILE A 225 6.86 -3.86 2.60
N VAL A 226 8.03 -3.40 3.01
CA VAL A 226 9.16 -3.11 2.12
C VAL A 226 10.15 -4.26 2.24
N ALA A 227 10.28 -5.04 1.17
CA ALA A 227 11.26 -6.10 1.07
C ALA A 227 12.44 -5.63 0.21
N SER A 228 13.65 -6.01 0.56
CA SER A 228 14.87 -5.68 -0.17
C SER A 228 15.49 -6.92 -0.77
N ASN A 229 16.02 -6.80 -1.99
CA ASN A 229 16.79 -7.85 -2.68
C ASN A 229 16.05 -9.19 -2.84
N GLN A 230 14.74 -9.16 -3.12
CA GLN A 230 13.94 -10.38 -3.23
C GLN A 230 14.26 -11.21 -4.47
N PHE A 231 14.80 -10.58 -5.51
CA PHE A 231 15.10 -11.20 -6.80
C PHE A 231 16.54 -10.91 -7.24
N ASP A 232 17.49 -10.97 -6.30
CA ASP A 232 18.91 -10.82 -6.62
C ASP A 232 19.39 -12.00 -7.46
N THR A 233 20.03 -11.70 -8.58
CA THR A 233 20.59 -12.69 -9.50
C THR A 233 21.76 -13.47 -8.91
N ALA A 234 22.35 -13.01 -7.83
CA ALA A 234 23.49 -13.66 -7.17
C ALA A 234 23.13 -14.90 -6.35
N THR A 235 21.84 -15.07 -6.00
CA THR A 235 21.38 -16.15 -5.14
C THR A 235 20.94 -17.39 -5.95
N PRO A 236 21.24 -18.63 -5.55
CA PRO A 236 20.75 -19.85 -6.20
C PRO A 236 19.21 -19.95 -6.25
N ALA A 237 18.64 -20.56 -7.27
CA ALA A 237 17.19 -20.64 -7.48
C ALA A 237 16.41 -21.26 -6.31
N ALA A 238 17.00 -22.21 -5.58
CA ALA A 238 16.38 -22.82 -4.40
C ALA A 238 16.21 -21.82 -3.23
N ASP A 239 17.22 -20.95 -3.02
CA ASP A 239 17.19 -19.95 -1.94
C ASP A 239 16.22 -18.80 -2.26
N LYS A 240 16.04 -18.51 -3.53
CA LYS A 240 15.12 -17.48 -4.02
C LYS A 240 13.65 -17.81 -3.79
N LEU A 241 13.29 -19.08 -3.85
CA LEU A 241 11.95 -19.51 -3.46
C LEU A 241 11.73 -19.30 -1.95
N ALA A 242 12.76 -19.51 -1.14
CA ALA A 242 12.73 -19.23 0.30
C ALA A 242 12.56 -17.73 0.59
N GLU A 243 13.17 -16.85 -0.20
CA GLU A 243 12.97 -15.39 -0.08
C GLU A 243 11.53 -14.99 -0.40
N PHE A 244 10.94 -15.55 -1.45
CA PHE A 244 9.52 -15.34 -1.75
C PHE A 244 8.61 -15.85 -0.62
N ASP A 245 8.95 -16.98 0.00
CA ASP A 245 8.24 -17.51 1.16
C ASP A 245 8.33 -16.58 2.39
N LEU A 246 9.41 -15.81 2.54
CA LEU A 246 9.49 -14.78 3.58
C LEU A 246 8.46 -13.67 3.36
N LEU A 247 8.25 -13.27 2.11
CA LEU A 247 7.19 -12.31 1.78
C LEU A 247 5.80 -12.85 2.16
N LEU A 248 5.53 -14.13 1.86
CA LEU A 248 4.27 -14.77 2.26
C LEU A 248 4.08 -14.79 3.78
N LYS A 249 5.14 -15.07 4.53
CA LYS A 249 5.11 -15.03 6.00
C LYS A 249 4.80 -13.64 6.55
N GLU A 250 5.33 -12.59 5.91
CA GLU A 250 5.00 -11.22 6.30
C GLU A 250 3.54 -10.87 5.96
N LEU A 251 3.02 -11.32 4.82
CA LEU A 251 1.61 -11.19 4.48
C LEU A 251 0.70 -11.89 5.49
N ASP A 252 1.05 -13.13 5.90
CA ASP A 252 0.30 -13.88 6.92
C ASP A 252 0.25 -13.16 8.27
N LYS A 253 1.35 -12.53 8.68
CA LYS A 253 1.38 -11.72 9.90
C LYS A 253 0.39 -10.56 9.86
N GLN A 254 0.14 -10.01 8.69
CA GLN A 254 -0.80 -8.91 8.49
C GLN A 254 -2.25 -9.36 8.24
N GLY A 255 -2.51 -10.67 8.18
CA GLY A 255 -3.82 -11.19 7.84
C GLY A 255 -4.23 -10.85 6.41
N ALA A 256 -3.30 -10.97 5.47
CA ALA A 256 -3.44 -10.49 4.11
C ALA A 256 -4.52 -11.21 3.31
N ILE A 257 -4.97 -10.55 2.26
CA ILE A 257 -5.95 -11.04 1.30
C ILE A 257 -5.29 -12.06 0.37
N GLU A 258 -6.02 -13.12 0.04
CA GLU A 258 -5.49 -14.23 -0.74
C GLU A 258 -5.19 -13.87 -2.20
N GLU A 259 -5.96 -12.96 -2.80
CA GLU A 259 -5.77 -12.51 -4.18
C GLU A 259 -4.90 -11.26 -4.23
N ASN A 260 -3.82 -11.30 -5.00
CA ASN A 260 -2.87 -10.22 -5.13
C ASN A 260 -2.47 -9.97 -6.57
N MET A 261 -2.30 -8.71 -6.93
CA MET A 261 -1.74 -8.28 -8.21
C MET A 261 -0.25 -7.96 -8.03
N LEU A 262 0.58 -8.55 -8.86
CA LEU A 262 2.03 -8.39 -8.83
C LEU A 262 2.50 -7.65 -10.08
N PHE A 263 2.92 -6.40 -9.89
CA PHE A 263 3.49 -5.56 -10.94
C PHE A 263 5.01 -5.64 -10.85
N LEU A 264 5.66 -6.10 -11.90
CA LEU A 264 7.10 -6.35 -11.91
C LEU A 264 7.81 -5.56 -13.02
N ASN A 265 9.10 -5.28 -12.80
CA ASN A 265 9.97 -4.88 -13.89
C ASN A 265 10.27 -6.09 -14.80
N ARG A 266 10.89 -5.86 -15.96
CA ARG A 266 11.16 -6.91 -16.93
C ARG A 266 12.07 -8.00 -16.37
N ASP A 267 13.13 -7.61 -15.67
CA ASP A 267 14.13 -8.55 -15.16
C ASP A 267 13.51 -9.47 -14.11
N SER A 268 12.78 -8.92 -13.15
CA SER A 268 12.07 -9.69 -12.10
C SER A 268 10.96 -10.56 -12.69
N ASN A 269 10.28 -10.09 -13.73
CA ASN A 269 9.23 -10.85 -14.40
C ASN A 269 9.79 -12.09 -15.10
N LEU A 270 10.85 -11.92 -15.90
CA LEU A 270 11.54 -13.03 -16.56
C LEU A 270 12.16 -13.99 -15.55
N TYR A 271 12.69 -13.43 -14.46
CA TYR A 271 13.25 -14.24 -13.39
C TYR A 271 12.21 -15.16 -12.73
N ILE A 272 11.00 -14.66 -12.44
CA ILE A 272 9.93 -15.50 -11.91
C ILE A 272 9.50 -16.56 -12.94
N ASP A 273 9.44 -16.21 -14.21
CA ASP A 273 9.13 -17.17 -15.27
C ASP A 273 10.16 -18.31 -15.33
N ASP A 274 11.45 -17.98 -15.26
CA ASP A 274 12.53 -18.96 -15.23
C ASP A 274 12.49 -19.82 -13.95
N LEU A 275 12.20 -19.21 -12.81
CA LEU A 275 12.04 -19.92 -11.55
C LEU A 275 10.88 -20.93 -11.61
N LEU A 276 9.72 -20.51 -12.10
CA LEU A 276 8.54 -21.37 -12.24
C LEU A 276 8.77 -22.46 -13.29
N ALA A 277 9.43 -22.14 -14.38
CA ALA A 277 9.81 -23.12 -15.41
C ALA A 277 10.82 -24.16 -14.87
N GLY A 278 11.82 -23.72 -14.10
CA GLY A 278 12.82 -24.59 -13.47
C GLY A 278 12.24 -25.51 -12.39
N LEU A 279 11.12 -25.11 -11.77
CA LEU A 279 10.38 -25.93 -10.82
C LEU A 279 9.40 -26.90 -11.51
N ASN A 280 9.17 -26.77 -12.82
CA ASN A 280 8.28 -27.64 -13.54
C ASN A 280 9.00 -28.94 -13.91
N PRO A 281 8.58 -30.10 -13.37
CA PRO A 281 9.34 -31.35 -13.46
C PRO A 281 9.18 -32.09 -14.78
N HIS A 282 8.53 -31.54 -15.78
CA HIS A 282 8.48 -32.15 -17.13
C HIS A 282 9.87 -32.34 -17.79
N VAL A 283 10.85 -31.59 -17.29
CA VAL A 283 12.26 -31.75 -17.72
C VAL A 283 12.97 -32.90 -16.98
N ALA A 284 12.42 -33.38 -15.83
CA ALA A 284 13.08 -34.39 -14.98
C ALA A 284 12.15 -35.44 -14.34
N GLY A 285 10.96 -35.68 -14.85
CA GLY A 285 10.10 -36.81 -14.42
C GLY A 285 9.41 -36.69 -13.06
N GLY A 286 9.04 -35.51 -12.61
CA GLY A 286 8.41 -35.26 -11.29
C GLY A 286 7.03 -34.57 -11.36
N VAL A 287 6.39 -34.43 -10.23
CA VAL A 287 4.98 -34.09 -9.99
C VAL A 287 4.61 -32.63 -10.33
N ASN A 288 3.46 -32.46 -10.99
CA ASN A 288 2.87 -31.17 -11.37
C ASN A 288 2.48 -30.35 -10.13
N TYR A 289 3.22 -29.30 -9.79
CA TYR A 289 2.80 -28.32 -8.77
C TYR A 289 1.98 -27.21 -9.42
N GLY A 290 0.66 -27.28 -9.22
CA GLY A 290 -0.34 -26.22 -9.26
C GLY A 290 -0.08 -24.97 -10.10
N VAL A 291 0.25 -25.11 -11.37
CA VAL A 291 0.15 -24.02 -12.34
C VAL A 291 -1.27 -24.04 -12.89
N PHE A 292 -1.98 -22.93 -12.82
CA PHE A 292 -3.31 -22.79 -13.39
C PHE A 292 -3.36 -23.29 -14.82
N GLU A 293 -4.37 -24.11 -15.12
CA GLU A 293 -4.75 -24.70 -16.40
C GLU A 293 -3.77 -24.44 -17.56
N ASN A 294 -2.84 -25.36 -17.76
CA ASN A 294 -1.96 -25.38 -18.91
C ASN A 294 -2.70 -26.01 -20.09
N SER A 295 -3.18 -25.17 -21.00
CA SER A 295 -3.48 -25.65 -22.35
C SER A 295 -2.16 -25.94 -23.07
N GLU A 296 -2.15 -26.91 -24.01
CA GLU A 296 -0.97 -27.32 -24.79
C GLU A 296 -0.27 -26.13 -25.52
N ASP A 297 -1.00 -25.04 -25.78
CA ASP A 297 -0.49 -23.78 -26.35
C ASP A 297 0.41 -22.99 -25.42
N MET A 298 0.33 -23.18 -24.10
CA MET A 298 1.17 -22.49 -23.13
C MET A 298 2.59 -23.06 -23.00
N ALA A 299 2.83 -24.27 -23.48
CA ALA A 299 4.18 -24.85 -23.52
C ALA A 299 5.14 -24.09 -24.48
N LEU A 300 4.60 -23.31 -25.41
CA LEU A 300 5.35 -22.44 -26.34
C LEU A 300 5.47 -20.99 -25.86
N ASN A 301 4.64 -20.55 -24.88
CA ASN A 301 4.71 -19.22 -24.27
C ASN A 301 5.42 -19.33 -22.92
N LEU A 302 6.67 -18.92 -22.86
CA LEU A 302 7.48 -18.86 -21.64
C LEU A 302 7.03 -17.76 -20.66
N GLY A 303 5.82 -17.23 -20.79
CA GLY A 303 5.26 -16.18 -19.92
C GLY A 303 4.09 -16.71 -19.10
N PHE A 304 4.20 -16.64 -17.77
CA PHE A 304 3.10 -16.97 -16.86
C PHE A 304 2.35 -15.69 -16.46
N THR A 305 1.01 -15.71 -16.51
CA THR A 305 0.16 -14.58 -16.11
C THR A 305 -0.32 -14.68 -14.66
N GLY A 306 -0.28 -15.86 -14.06
CA GLY A 306 -0.68 -16.09 -12.69
C GLY A 306 -0.07 -17.36 -12.12
N PHE A 307 0.08 -17.40 -10.81
CA PHE A 307 0.51 -18.58 -10.08
C PHE A 307 -0.07 -18.59 -8.69
N ARG A 308 -0.13 -19.75 -8.08
CA ARG A 308 -0.58 -19.95 -6.71
C ARG A 308 0.56 -20.51 -5.87
N ARG A 309 0.75 -19.92 -4.68
CA ARG A 309 1.65 -20.48 -3.69
C ARG A 309 1.00 -20.44 -2.31
N GLY A 310 0.87 -21.63 -1.71
CA GLY A 310 0.10 -21.78 -0.47
C GLY A 310 -1.37 -21.46 -0.73
N SER A 311 -1.93 -20.55 0.06
CA SER A 311 -3.30 -20.03 -0.08
C SER A 311 -3.39 -18.75 -0.92
N TYR A 312 -2.24 -18.22 -1.39
CA TYR A 312 -2.17 -16.94 -2.11
C TYR A 312 -2.16 -17.13 -3.62
N ASP A 313 -2.99 -16.33 -4.29
CA ASP A 313 -3.04 -16.24 -5.74
C ASP A 313 -2.38 -14.94 -6.18
N PHE A 314 -1.41 -15.05 -7.10
CA PHE A 314 -0.67 -13.92 -7.64
C PHE A 314 -0.94 -13.77 -9.13
N TYR A 315 -1.41 -12.60 -9.54
CA TYR A 315 -1.58 -12.22 -10.93
C TYR A 315 -0.42 -11.35 -11.34
N LYS A 316 0.48 -11.89 -12.15
CA LYS A 316 1.73 -11.26 -12.55
C LYS A 316 1.54 -10.43 -13.81
N THR A 317 2.04 -9.21 -13.79
CA THR A 317 2.04 -8.30 -14.93
C THR A 317 3.40 -7.60 -15.05
N ASP A 318 3.92 -7.51 -16.28
CA ASP A 318 5.07 -6.68 -16.58
C ASP A 318 4.63 -5.21 -16.67
N TRP A 319 5.22 -4.37 -15.83
CA TRP A 319 4.85 -2.98 -15.77
C TRP A 319 5.87 -2.09 -16.47
N LYS A 320 5.51 -1.58 -17.63
CA LYS A 320 6.37 -0.79 -18.50
C LYS A 320 6.93 0.47 -17.82
N TYR A 321 6.19 1.04 -16.88
CA TYR A 321 6.63 2.18 -16.08
C TYR A 321 7.94 1.95 -15.34
N LEU A 322 8.21 0.72 -14.89
CA LEU A 322 9.45 0.34 -14.20
C LEU A 322 10.61 0.08 -15.16
N ASN A 323 10.35 -0.10 -16.46
CA ASN A 323 11.35 -0.48 -17.47
C ASN A 323 11.75 0.70 -18.36
N ASP A 324 10.90 1.71 -18.51
CA ASP A 324 11.12 2.82 -19.44
C ASP A 324 12.18 3.79 -18.89
N LYS A 325 13.15 4.12 -19.73
CA LYS A 325 14.23 5.09 -19.40
C LYS A 325 13.75 6.53 -19.21
N SER A 326 12.53 6.85 -19.62
CA SER A 326 11.89 8.16 -19.40
C SER A 326 11.04 8.22 -18.14
N THR A 327 10.92 7.13 -17.42
CA THR A 327 10.12 7.00 -16.19
C THR A 327 10.95 6.40 -15.05
N ARG A 328 10.34 5.62 -14.17
CA ARG A 328 11.02 5.00 -13.02
C ARG A 328 12.20 4.11 -13.42
N GLY A 329 12.20 3.55 -14.63
CA GLY A 329 13.31 2.76 -15.14
C GLY A 329 14.64 3.52 -15.25
N LEU A 330 14.62 4.85 -15.35
CA LEU A 330 15.82 5.68 -15.28
C LEU A 330 16.46 5.71 -13.88
N VAL A 331 15.62 5.79 -12.87
CA VAL A 331 16.06 5.91 -11.47
C VAL A 331 16.36 4.53 -10.87
N GLY A 332 15.64 3.51 -11.28
CA GLY A 332 15.76 2.16 -10.73
C GLY A 332 15.24 2.07 -9.28
N GLY A 333 15.76 1.10 -8.53
CA GLY A 333 15.49 0.94 -7.10
C GLY A 333 14.11 0.37 -6.74
N LEU A 334 13.31 -0.06 -7.72
CA LEU A 334 12.03 -0.71 -7.52
C LEU A 334 11.90 -1.91 -8.45
N GLU A 335 11.87 -3.11 -7.88
CA GLU A 335 11.74 -4.36 -8.64
C GLU A 335 10.29 -4.68 -8.98
N GLY A 336 9.37 -4.34 -8.08
CA GLY A 336 7.96 -4.55 -8.28
C GLY A 336 7.08 -4.06 -7.13
N LEU A 337 5.78 -4.19 -7.33
CA LEU A 337 4.73 -3.85 -6.39
C LEU A 337 3.76 -5.00 -6.25
N LEU A 338 3.40 -5.33 -5.02
CA LEU A 338 2.33 -6.26 -4.70
C LEU A 338 1.14 -5.49 -4.14
N ILE A 339 0.00 -5.62 -4.80
CA ILE A 339 -1.23 -4.92 -4.41
C ILE A 339 -2.32 -5.94 -4.14
N PRO A 340 -2.86 -6.01 -2.92
CA PRO A 340 -3.96 -6.92 -2.60
C PRO A 340 -5.25 -6.49 -3.30
N ALA A 341 -5.97 -7.44 -3.88
CA ALA A 341 -7.26 -7.24 -4.55
C ALA A 341 -8.42 -7.32 -3.55
N GLY A 342 -8.45 -6.40 -2.59
CA GLY A 342 -9.48 -6.34 -1.57
C GLY A 342 -10.41 -5.15 -1.69
N THR A 343 -11.53 -5.21 -0.99
CA THR A 343 -12.53 -4.14 -0.95
C THR A 343 -12.79 -3.69 0.47
N SER A 344 -13.01 -2.38 0.64
CA SER A 344 -13.47 -1.78 1.88
C SER A 344 -14.83 -1.10 1.68
N SER A 345 -15.55 -0.91 2.80
CA SER A 345 -16.79 -0.14 2.80
C SER A 345 -16.44 1.34 2.95
N VAL A 346 -16.83 2.14 1.99
CA VAL A 346 -16.58 3.58 1.95
C VAL A 346 -17.92 4.32 1.85
N TYR A 347 -18.09 5.36 2.64
CA TYR A 347 -19.28 6.21 2.53
C TYR A 347 -19.20 7.07 1.28
N ASP A 348 -20.18 6.92 0.41
CA ASP A 348 -20.32 7.74 -0.79
C ASP A 348 -21.24 8.94 -0.49
N GLN A 349 -20.69 10.14 -0.57
CA GLN A 349 -21.43 11.37 -0.28
C GLN A 349 -22.55 11.66 -1.29
N GLN A 350 -22.38 11.23 -2.54
CA GLN A 350 -23.41 11.43 -3.58
C GLN A 350 -24.58 10.46 -3.41
N LEU A 351 -24.30 9.22 -3.04
CA LEU A 351 -25.31 8.19 -2.87
C LEU A 351 -25.89 8.15 -1.44
N GLY A 352 -25.27 8.85 -0.49
CA GLY A 352 -25.69 8.88 0.91
C GLY A 352 -25.64 7.52 1.61
N LYS A 353 -24.87 6.57 1.11
CA LYS A 353 -24.76 5.21 1.63
C LYS A 353 -23.34 4.65 1.53
N ASN A 354 -23.06 3.60 2.32
CA ASN A 354 -21.83 2.86 2.21
C ASN A 354 -21.82 1.99 0.95
N VAL A 355 -20.76 2.10 0.17
CA VAL A 355 -20.52 1.32 -1.05
C VAL A 355 -19.21 0.57 -0.90
N ARG A 356 -19.17 -0.66 -1.37
CA ARG A 356 -17.92 -1.43 -1.44
C ARG A 356 -17.07 -0.92 -2.59
N ARG A 357 -15.83 -0.54 -2.29
CA ARG A 357 -14.85 -0.07 -3.26
C ARG A 357 -13.52 -0.80 -3.06
N PRO A 358 -12.71 -0.99 -4.12
CA PRO A 358 -11.34 -1.49 -3.96
C PRO A 358 -10.54 -0.66 -2.95
N PHE A 359 -9.60 -1.27 -2.26
CA PHE A 359 -8.73 -0.54 -1.32
C PHE A 359 -7.99 0.59 -1.99
N LEU A 360 -7.46 0.34 -3.18
CA LEU A 360 -6.81 1.36 -3.99
C LEU A 360 -7.84 2.01 -4.90
N HIS A 361 -8.12 3.28 -4.69
CA HIS A 361 -9.00 4.07 -5.53
C HIS A 361 -8.53 5.51 -5.62
N VAL A 362 -8.87 6.18 -6.72
CA VAL A 362 -8.50 7.56 -6.98
C VAL A 362 -9.68 8.47 -6.65
N ARG A 363 -9.42 9.56 -5.95
CA ARG A 363 -10.40 10.60 -5.68
C ARG A 363 -10.06 11.87 -6.41
N TYR A 364 -11.06 12.48 -7.02
CA TYR A 364 -10.93 13.76 -7.70
C TYR A 364 -11.94 14.76 -7.15
N ARG A 365 -11.60 16.04 -7.24
CA ARG A 365 -12.49 17.11 -6.80
C ARG A 365 -13.68 17.23 -7.74
N ALA A 366 -14.89 17.18 -7.19
CA ALA A 366 -16.12 17.42 -7.92
C ALA A 366 -17.18 18.03 -7.01
N SER A 367 -18.07 18.85 -7.58
CA SER A 367 -19.28 19.32 -6.96
C SER A 367 -20.47 18.93 -7.85
N GLU A 368 -21.70 19.19 -7.40
CA GLU A 368 -22.90 18.95 -8.21
C GLU A 368 -22.89 19.74 -9.53
N ALA A 369 -22.23 20.91 -9.55
CA ALA A 369 -22.18 21.82 -10.69
C ALA A 369 -20.93 21.64 -11.56
N ASP A 370 -19.85 21.07 -11.06
CA ASP A 370 -18.55 21.07 -11.72
C ASP A 370 -17.69 19.86 -11.36
N ASP A 371 -17.22 19.19 -12.39
CA ASP A 371 -16.26 18.09 -12.27
C ASP A 371 -14.86 18.62 -12.60
N ARG A 372 -13.95 18.51 -11.62
CA ARG A 372 -12.55 18.94 -11.70
C ARG A 372 -11.58 17.81 -12.01
N LYS A 373 -12.05 16.67 -12.47
CA LYS A 373 -11.20 15.53 -12.81
C LYS A 373 -10.18 15.90 -13.89
N MET A 374 -10.66 16.50 -14.97
CA MET A 374 -9.83 16.99 -16.07
C MET A 374 -10.57 18.11 -16.78
N LYS A 375 -9.89 19.24 -16.97
CA LYS A 375 -10.42 20.35 -17.75
C LYS A 375 -9.40 20.79 -18.78
N SER A 376 -9.88 21.02 -20.01
CA SER A 376 -9.08 21.55 -21.10
C SER A 376 -9.82 22.72 -21.73
N TRP A 377 -9.10 23.75 -22.11
CA TRP A 377 -9.61 24.87 -22.85
C TRP A 377 -8.57 25.38 -23.84
N ILE A 378 -9.05 25.97 -24.91
CA ILE A 378 -8.22 26.58 -25.93
C ILE A 378 -8.53 28.08 -25.90
N THR A 379 -7.48 28.90 -25.79
CA THR A 379 -7.59 30.35 -25.82
C THR A 379 -6.84 30.88 -27.04
N GLY A 380 -7.31 31.96 -27.65
CA GLY A 380 -6.64 32.60 -28.76
C GLY A 380 -7.56 32.96 -29.93
N SER A 381 -6.98 33.44 -31.00
CA SER A 381 -7.71 33.99 -32.17
C SER A 381 -7.80 33.02 -33.36
N VAL A 382 -7.43 31.76 -33.18
CA VAL A 382 -7.45 30.77 -34.26
C VAL A 382 -8.87 30.25 -34.47
N GLY A 383 -9.36 30.27 -35.70
CA GLY A 383 -10.67 29.76 -36.07
C GLY A 383 -11.86 30.68 -35.74
N GLY A 384 -11.64 31.96 -35.50
CA GLY A 384 -12.73 32.95 -35.31
C GLY A 384 -13.39 32.92 -33.93
N ALA A 385 -12.95 32.09 -33.02
CA ALA A 385 -13.38 32.09 -31.64
C ALA A 385 -12.32 32.82 -30.78
N SER A 386 -12.58 34.08 -30.48
CA SER A 386 -11.81 34.79 -29.44
C SER A 386 -12.40 34.45 -28.10
N THR A 387 -11.79 33.54 -27.40
CA THR A 387 -12.08 33.33 -25.99
C THR A 387 -11.06 34.15 -25.17
N THR A 388 -11.47 35.29 -24.70
CA THR A 388 -10.79 36.01 -23.62
C THR A 388 -11.18 35.35 -22.32
N GLY A 389 -10.72 34.12 -22.13
CA GLY A 389 -10.87 33.42 -20.90
C GLY A 389 -9.64 33.68 -20.04
N ASP A 390 -9.66 34.70 -19.21
CA ASP A 390 -8.76 34.83 -18.07
C ASP A 390 -9.27 33.90 -16.98
N ASP A 391 -9.22 32.62 -17.25
CA ASP A 391 -9.61 31.61 -16.28
C ASP A 391 -8.40 31.23 -15.43
N LYS A 392 -8.39 31.86 -14.30
CA LYS A 392 -7.49 31.57 -13.19
C LYS A 392 -7.98 30.36 -12.42
#